data_e6a7866005b5a5e42d35af9b84f1d0f9
#
_entry.id   e6a7866005b5a5e42d35af9b84f1d0f9
#
_cell.length_a   1.000
_cell.length_b   1.000
_cell.length_c   1.000
_cell.angle_alpha   90.00
_cell.angle_beta   90.00
_cell.angle_gamma   90.00
#
_symmetry.space_group_name_H-M   'P 1'
#
loop_
_entity.id
_entity.type
_entity.pdbx_description
1 polymer ?
#
loop_
_entity_poly.entity_id
_entity_poly.type
_entity_poly.pdbx_seq_one_letter_code
_entity_poly.pdbx_strand_id
1 'polypeptide(L)'
;CGNASLSAAAVIFSRAGLGEGLYCEELFEVSGAAEPVKISGHMVNSACFEGEVAMPLPESISECSFLDGFEGYTFPLVRFPGICHAIVPVGAINPERAEAVIASWCRQLSADALGLMFFDRDKCTLTPLVYVASTDTAVWEGSCASGTAAVAAYLAELDGEYASVRLTEPRGTVSAAATYSSSQVRSLTMSNRAVIQGEFTALIF
;
A
#
# COMPACT_ATOMS: atom_id res chain seq x y z
N CYS A 1 5.00 -6.44 1.53
CA CYS A 1 3.54 -6.14 1.51
C CYS A 1 3.05 -5.83 2.93
N GLY A 2 2.64 -4.59 3.21
CA GLY A 2 2.22 -4.15 4.56
C GLY A 2 1.08 -4.97 5.15
N ASN A 3 0.06 -5.32 4.35
CA ASN A 3 -1.05 -6.17 4.80
C ASN A 3 -0.58 -7.56 5.21
N ALA A 4 0.34 -8.18 4.46
CA ALA A 4 0.89 -9.49 4.79
C ALA A 4 1.73 -9.45 6.08
N SER A 5 2.54 -8.41 6.25
CA SER A 5 3.34 -8.20 7.45
C SER A 5 2.47 -8.05 8.70
N LEU A 6 1.39 -7.28 8.62
CA LEU A 6 0.43 -7.11 9.70
C LEU A 6 -0.29 -8.43 10.04
N SER A 7 -0.66 -9.21 9.00
CA SER A 7 -1.29 -10.52 9.18
C SER A 7 -0.35 -11.52 9.83
N ALA A 8 0.93 -11.52 9.46
CA ALA A 8 1.95 -12.37 10.11
C ALA A 8 2.13 -11.99 11.58
N ALA A 9 2.20 -10.69 11.89
CA ALA A 9 2.27 -10.20 13.27
C ALA A 9 1.08 -10.65 14.11
N ALA A 10 -0.15 -10.57 13.56
CA ALA A 10 -1.36 -11.03 14.23
C ALA A 10 -1.25 -12.51 14.66
N VAL A 11 -0.78 -13.39 13.76
CA VAL A 11 -0.60 -14.82 14.06
C VAL A 11 0.49 -15.04 15.10
N ILE A 12 1.63 -14.35 14.98
CA ILE A 12 2.77 -14.49 15.90
C ILE A 12 2.36 -14.06 17.31
N PHE A 13 1.75 -12.89 17.47
CA PHE A 13 1.34 -12.36 18.76
C PHE A 13 0.20 -13.18 19.39
N SER A 14 -0.77 -13.64 18.59
CA SER A 14 -1.80 -14.56 19.08
C SER A 14 -1.20 -15.86 19.61
N ARG A 15 -0.27 -16.50 18.88
CA ARG A 15 0.40 -17.73 19.31
C ARG A 15 1.34 -17.54 20.50
N ALA A 16 1.91 -16.37 20.66
CA ALA A 16 2.71 -16.00 21.83
C ALA A 16 1.86 -15.76 23.08
N GLY A 17 0.52 -15.81 22.95
CA GLY A 17 -0.40 -15.60 24.07
C GLY A 17 -0.44 -14.17 24.57
N LEU A 18 -0.18 -13.20 23.70
CA LEU A 18 -0.26 -11.79 24.05
C LEU A 18 -1.69 -11.46 24.53
N GLY A 19 -1.80 -10.90 25.72
CA GLY A 19 -3.09 -10.54 26.33
C GLY A 19 -3.80 -9.40 25.59
N GLU A 20 -5.12 -9.37 25.71
CA GLU A 20 -5.95 -8.30 25.13
C GLU A 20 -5.53 -6.93 25.67
N GLY A 21 -5.46 -5.94 24.77
CA GLY A 21 -5.11 -4.56 25.08
C GLY A 21 -3.63 -4.31 25.38
N LEU A 22 -2.79 -5.35 25.49
CA LEU A 22 -1.36 -5.16 25.70
C LEU A 22 -0.70 -4.70 24.39
N TYR A 23 0.01 -3.59 24.49
CA TYR A 23 0.82 -3.07 23.38
C TYR A 23 2.05 -3.94 23.16
N CYS A 24 2.36 -4.18 21.92
CA CYS A 24 3.57 -4.88 21.49
C CYS A 24 4.22 -4.15 20.33
N GLU A 25 5.52 -4.32 20.22
CA GLU A 25 6.34 -3.79 19.14
C GLU A 25 7.45 -4.79 18.84
N GLU A 26 7.62 -5.14 17.57
CA GLU A 26 8.65 -6.08 17.11
C GLU A 26 9.18 -5.68 15.73
N LEU A 27 10.40 -6.14 15.43
CA LEU A 27 11.05 -5.97 14.15
C LEU A 27 10.93 -7.25 13.33
N PHE A 28 10.42 -7.10 12.10
CA PHE A 28 10.22 -8.22 11.18
C PHE A 28 11.13 -8.08 9.96
N GLU A 29 11.87 -9.12 9.63
CA GLU A 29 12.50 -9.23 8.33
C GLU A 29 11.43 -9.55 7.28
N VAL A 30 11.31 -8.70 6.27
CA VAL A 30 10.31 -8.85 5.21
C VAL A 30 10.97 -8.70 3.84
N SER A 31 10.56 -9.51 2.87
CA SER A 31 11.05 -9.37 1.50
C SER A 31 10.65 -8.01 0.92
N GLY A 32 11.58 -7.36 0.20
CA GLY A 32 11.38 -6.05 -0.40
C GLY A 32 11.61 -4.84 0.52
N ALA A 33 12.10 -5.07 1.75
CA ALA A 33 12.65 -4.02 2.60
C ALA A 33 14.14 -4.30 2.85
N ALA A 34 14.96 -3.24 2.80
CA ALA A 34 16.42 -3.34 3.04
C ALA A 34 16.74 -3.56 4.52
N GLU A 35 15.88 -3.07 5.40
CA GLU A 35 16.02 -3.15 6.86
C GLU A 35 14.78 -3.80 7.47
N PRO A 36 14.88 -4.40 8.67
CA PRO A 36 13.73 -4.93 9.37
C PRO A 36 12.64 -3.87 9.57
N VAL A 37 11.41 -4.27 9.35
CA VAL A 37 10.24 -3.41 9.42
C VAL A 37 9.64 -3.47 10.82
N LYS A 38 9.44 -2.31 11.42
CA LYS A 38 8.77 -2.20 12.73
C LYS A 38 7.26 -2.40 12.56
N ILE A 39 6.71 -3.32 13.37
CA ILE A 39 5.28 -3.54 13.51
C ILE A 39 4.92 -3.36 14.98
N SER A 40 3.92 -2.54 15.23
CA SER A 40 3.43 -2.27 16.58
C SER A 40 1.92 -2.28 16.64
N GLY A 41 1.36 -2.52 17.83
CA GLY A 41 -0.08 -2.56 18.01
C GLY A 41 -0.50 -3.34 19.24
N HIS A 42 -1.73 -3.85 19.23
CA HIS A 42 -2.30 -4.62 20.33
C HIS A 42 -3.29 -5.67 19.85
N MET A 43 -3.43 -6.74 20.60
CA MET A 43 -4.51 -7.71 20.38
C MET A 43 -5.83 -7.11 20.90
N VAL A 44 -6.81 -6.94 20.00
CA VAL A 44 -8.19 -6.54 20.37
C VAL A 44 -8.92 -7.70 21.04
N ASN A 45 -8.62 -8.93 20.59
CA ASN A 45 -9.00 -10.20 21.18
C ASN A 45 -8.05 -11.29 20.65
N SER A 46 -8.24 -12.54 21.04
CA SER A 46 -7.35 -13.66 20.67
C SER A 46 -7.18 -13.88 19.15
N ALA A 47 -8.08 -13.36 18.34
CA ALA A 47 -8.07 -13.54 16.89
C ALA A 47 -7.94 -12.22 16.09
N CYS A 48 -7.90 -11.06 16.76
CA CYS A 48 -7.87 -9.76 16.10
C CYS A 48 -6.73 -8.89 16.63
N PHE A 49 -5.85 -8.49 15.73
CA PHE A 49 -4.75 -7.57 15.97
C PHE A 49 -5.04 -6.24 15.26
N GLU A 50 -4.92 -5.14 15.97
CA GLU A 50 -4.94 -3.79 15.42
C GLU A 50 -3.55 -3.19 15.57
N GLY A 51 -2.94 -2.84 14.44
CA GLY A 51 -1.55 -2.42 14.46
C GLY A 51 -1.14 -1.53 13.30
N GLU A 52 0.08 -1.08 13.42
CA GLU A 52 0.77 -0.20 12.50
C GLU A 52 2.05 -0.86 11.99
N VAL A 53 2.33 -0.66 10.71
CA VAL A 53 3.55 -1.11 10.03
C VAL A 53 4.31 0.11 9.53
N ALA A 54 5.58 0.23 9.89
CA ALA A 54 6.48 1.19 9.25
C ALA A 54 6.70 0.76 7.79
N MET A 55 6.35 1.64 6.86
CA MET A 55 6.48 1.37 5.43
C MET A 55 7.83 1.86 4.92
N PRO A 56 8.42 1.22 3.90
CA PRO A 56 9.56 1.78 3.19
C PRO A 56 9.26 3.21 2.72
N LEU A 57 10.24 4.10 2.83
CA LEU A 57 10.09 5.46 2.32
C LEU A 57 10.12 5.45 0.78
N PRO A 58 9.39 6.35 0.12
CA PRO A 58 9.47 6.48 -1.32
C PRO A 58 10.86 6.97 -1.76
N GLU A 59 11.36 6.40 -2.85
CA GLU A 59 12.60 6.85 -3.52
C GLU A 59 12.40 8.19 -4.19
N SER A 60 11.20 8.43 -4.73
CA SER A 60 10.79 9.70 -5.33
C SER A 60 9.28 9.85 -5.38
N ILE A 61 8.85 11.11 -5.36
CA ILE A 61 7.52 11.54 -5.76
C ILE A 61 7.72 12.48 -6.94
N SER A 62 7.04 12.23 -8.05
CA SER A 62 7.20 12.98 -9.31
C SER A 62 5.89 12.95 -10.09
N GLU A 63 5.88 13.58 -11.25
CA GLU A 63 4.80 13.42 -12.19
C GLU A 63 5.20 12.45 -13.30
N CYS A 64 4.24 11.71 -13.82
CA CYS A 64 4.42 10.88 -15.01
C CYS A 64 3.35 11.16 -16.05
N SER A 65 3.75 11.08 -17.31
CA SER A 65 2.85 11.10 -18.46
C SER A 65 3.01 9.78 -19.21
N PHE A 66 1.91 9.27 -19.70
CA PHE A 66 1.91 8.02 -20.44
C PHE A 66 1.52 8.25 -21.90
N LEU A 67 2.09 7.42 -22.76
CA LEU A 67 1.66 7.28 -24.15
C LEU A 67 0.39 6.40 -24.22
N ASP A 68 0.03 5.92 -25.38
CA ASP A 68 -1.11 5.01 -25.60
C ASP A 68 -2.50 5.67 -25.47
N GLY A 69 -2.62 6.93 -25.93
CA GLY A 69 -3.89 7.66 -26.01
C GLY A 69 -4.25 8.41 -24.73
N PHE A 70 -3.26 8.65 -23.87
CA PHE A 70 -3.37 9.53 -22.70
C PHE A 70 -2.37 10.68 -22.75
N GLU A 71 -1.94 11.04 -23.94
CA GLU A 71 -1.06 12.18 -24.18
C GLU A 71 -1.73 13.47 -23.65
N GLY A 72 -0.99 14.17 -22.80
CA GLY A 72 -1.48 15.37 -22.11
C GLY A 72 -2.12 15.13 -20.74
N TYR A 73 -2.28 13.88 -20.32
CA TYR A 73 -2.59 13.57 -18.92
C TYR A 73 -1.30 13.37 -18.13
N THR A 74 -1.26 13.97 -16.96
CA THR A 74 -0.16 13.83 -15.99
C THR A 74 -0.70 13.31 -14.68
N PHE A 75 -0.03 12.32 -14.11
CA PHE A 75 -0.42 11.71 -12.84
C PHE A 75 0.74 11.78 -11.84
N PRO A 76 0.47 12.05 -10.56
CA PRO A 76 1.47 11.87 -9.52
C PRO A 76 1.94 10.41 -9.49
N LEU A 77 3.26 10.23 -9.44
CA LEU A 77 3.93 8.93 -9.39
C LEU A 77 4.78 8.83 -8.13
N VAL A 78 4.44 7.91 -7.26
CA VAL A 78 5.21 7.57 -6.06
C VAL A 78 5.99 6.29 -6.33
N ARG A 79 7.31 6.36 -6.25
CA ARG A 79 8.21 5.23 -6.51
C ARG A 79 8.73 4.69 -5.18
N PHE A 80 8.47 3.41 -4.95
CA PHE A 80 9.05 2.63 -3.87
C PHE A 80 10.02 1.57 -4.41
N PRO A 81 10.90 0.99 -3.59
CA PRO A 81 11.66 -0.17 -3.99
C PRO A 81 10.74 -1.29 -4.52
N GLY A 82 10.92 -1.67 -5.79
CA GLY A 82 10.19 -2.75 -6.45
C GLY A 82 8.78 -2.43 -6.95
N ILE A 83 8.21 -1.25 -6.66
CA ILE A 83 6.87 -0.89 -7.17
C ILE A 83 6.71 0.62 -7.32
N CYS A 84 6.00 1.02 -8.37
CA CYS A 84 5.54 2.39 -8.55
C CYS A 84 4.02 2.47 -8.40
N HIS A 85 3.52 3.58 -7.87
CA HIS A 85 2.09 3.86 -7.81
C HIS A 85 1.78 5.20 -8.50
N ALA A 86 1.00 5.14 -9.56
CA ALA A 86 0.43 6.34 -10.18
C ALA A 86 -0.93 6.64 -9.53
N ILE A 87 -1.09 7.85 -9.02
CA ILE A 87 -2.34 8.28 -8.39
C ILE A 87 -3.24 8.85 -9.47
N VAL A 88 -4.32 8.13 -9.77
CA VAL A 88 -5.24 8.42 -10.85
C VAL A 88 -6.56 8.94 -10.27
N PRO A 89 -6.98 10.17 -10.59
CA PRO A 89 -8.31 10.64 -10.19
C PRO A 89 -9.40 9.72 -10.74
N VAL A 90 -10.40 9.42 -9.92
CA VAL A 90 -11.55 8.61 -10.36
C VAL A 90 -12.21 9.27 -11.57
N GLY A 91 -12.47 8.48 -12.61
CA GLY A 91 -13.06 8.95 -13.87
C GLY A 91 -12.05 9.46 -14.91
N ALA A 92 -10.77 9.64 -14.57
CA ALA A 92 -9.75 10.04 -15.53
C ALA A 92 -9.44 8.95 -16.57
N ILE A 93 -9.56 7.69 -16.14
CA ILE A 93 -9.33 6.51 -17.00
C ILE A 93 -10.48 5.53 -16.77
N ASN A 94 -11.00 4.97 -17.86
CA ASN A 94 -11.96 3.87 -17.79
C ASN A 94 -11.26 2.58 -17.30
N PRO A 95 -11.84 1.77 -16.39
CA PRO A 95 -11.25 0.55 -15.87
C PRO A 95 -10.77 -0.46 -16.93
N GLU A 96 -11.58 -0.71 -17.96
CA GLU A 96 -11.22 -1.61 -19.07
C GLU A 96 -9.98 -1.10 -19.83
N ARG A 97 -9.90 0.21 -20.01
CA ARG A 97 -8.74 0.84 -20.65
C ARG A 97 -7.50 0.76 -19.76
N ALA A 98 -7.66 0.93 -18.46
CA ALA A 98 -6.57 0.80 -17.49
C ALA A 98 -5.95 -0.59 -17.52
N GLU A 99 -6.75 -1.66 -17.54
CA GLU A 99 -6.26 -3.04 -17.68
C GLU A 99 -5.50 -3.24 -18.99
N ALA A 100 -5.97 -2.66 -20.09
CA ALA A 100 -5.34 -2.82 -21.40
C ALA A 100 -3.95 -2.13 -21.49
N VAL A 101 -3.73 -1.05 -20.74
CA VAL A 101 -2.51 -0.23 -20.86
C VAL A 101 -1.50 -0.41 -19.74
N ILE A 102 -1.88 -0.94 -18.58
CA ILE A 102 -1.03 -0.97 -17.38
C ILE A 102 0.31 -1.70 -17.61
N ALA A 103 0.31 -2.79 -18.37
CA ALA A 103 1.53 -3.53 -18.71
C ALA A 103 2.47 -2.68 -19.59
N SER A 104 1.94 -1.92 -20.55
CA SER A 104 2.72 -0.98 -21.37
C SER A 104 3.29 0.14 -20.52
N TRP A 105 2.51 0.72 -19.64
CA TRP A 105 2.93 1.79 -18.75
C TRP A 105 3.98 1.35 -17.74
N CYS A 106 3.86 0.13 -17.20
CA CYS A 106 4.89 -0.46 -16.35
C CYS A 106 6.24 -0.55 -17.07
N ARG A 107 6.24 -0.98 -18.34
CA ARG A 107 7.46 -1.01 -19.19
C ARG A 107 8.00 0.38 -19.46
N GLN A 108 7.15 1.38 -19.75
CA GLN A 108 7.58 2.78 -19.98
C GLN A 108 8.29 3.34 -18.75
N LEU A 109 7.85 2.98 -17.56
CA LEU A 109 8.48 3.38 -16.28
C LEU A 109 9.72 2.56 -15.91
N SER A 110 10.03 1.50 -16.67
CA SER A 110 11.07 0.51 -16.33
C SER A 110 10.91 -0.02 -14.90
N ALA A 111 9.66 -0.31 -14.50
CA ALA A 111 9.31 -0.74 -13.16
C ALA A 111 9.04 -2.25 -13.10
N ASP A 112 9.35 -2.89 -11.97
CA ASP A 112 9.05 -4.30 -11.71
C ASP A 112 7.55 -4.53 -11.49
N ALA A 113 6.87 -3.52 -10.91
CA ALA A 113 5.43 -3.50 -10.75
C ALA A 113 4.89 -2.06 -10.82
N LEU A 114 3.65 -1.93 -11.28
CA LEU A 114 2.92 -0.67 -11.34
C LEU A 114 1.53 -0.82 -10.76
N GLY A 115 1.19 0.06 -9.83
CA GLY A 115 -0.18 0.23 -9.35
C GLY A 115 -0.81 1.50 -9.93
N LEU A 116 -2.02 1.37 -10.45
CA LEU A 116 -2.89 2.51 -10.75
C LEU A 116 -3.86 2.66 -9.59
N MET A 117 -3.69 3.73 -8.82
CA MET A 117 -4.42 4.02 -7.61
C MET A 117 -5.57 4.97 -7.93
N PHE A 118 -6.75 4.42 -8.24
CA PHE A 118 -7.94 5.23 -8.53
C PHE A 118 -8.45 5.85 -7.24
N PHE A 119 -8.07 7.08 -7.02
CA PHE A 119 -8.29 7.82 -5.79
C PHE A 119 -9.40 8.86 -5.95
N ASP A 120 -10.43 8.77 -5.11
CA ASP A 120 -11.47 9.80 -4.94
C ASP A 120 -11.21 10.51 -3.60
N ARG A 121 -10.68 11.74 -3.69
CA ARG A 121 -10.32 12.53 -2.51
C ARG A 121 -11.55 12.92 -1.69
N ASP A 122 -12.66 13.23 -2.37
CA ASP A 122 -13.88 13.72 -1.71
C ASP A 122 -14.59 12.61 -0.94
N LYS A 123 -14.58 11.40 -1.50
CA LYS A 123 -15.20 10.21 -0.88
C LYS A 123 -14.24 9.42 -0.01
N CYS A 124 -12.95 9.76 0.00
CA CYS A 124 -11.91 8.97 0.67
C CYS A 124 -11.94 7.50 0.25
N THR A 125 -12.01 7.22 -1.06
CA THR A 125 -12.00 5.86 -1.60
C THR A 125 -10.79 5.62 -2.47
N LEU A 126 -10.31 4.37 -2.50
CA LEU A 126 -9.22 3.91 -3.34
C LEU A 126 -9.58 2.58 -3.99
N THR A 127 -9.44 2.49 -5.30
CA THR A 127 -9.59 1.23 -6.04
C THR A 127 -8.27 0.92 -6.73
N PRO A 128 -7.48 -0.04 -6.22
CA PRO A 128 -6.16 -0.35 -6.75
C PRO A 128 -6.23 -1.34 -7.92
N LEU A 129 -5.55 -1.04 -9.03
CA LEU A 129 -5.20 -2.00 -10.07
C LEU A 129 -3.68 -2.16 -10.05
N VAL A 130 -3.18 -3.37 -9.84
CA VAL A 130 -1.73 -3.64 -9.73
C VAL A 130 -1.30 -4.65 -10.80
N TYR A 131 -0.24 -4.29 -11.52
CA TYR A 131 0.42 -5.15 -12.49
C TYR A 131 1.82 -5.52 -11.99
N VAL A 132 2.19 -6.79 -12.12
CA VAL A 132 3.51 -7.32 -11.77
C VAL A 132 4.17 -7.90 -13.02
N ALA A 133 5.29 -7.31 -13.42
CA ALA A 133 5.96 -7.66 -14.69
C ALA A 133 6.50 -9.10 -14.72
N SER A 134 7.03 -9.60 -13.59
CA SER A 134 7.62 -10.95 -13.52
C SER A 134 6.59 -12.09 -13.71
N THR A 135 5.34 -11.85 -13.41
CA THR A 135 4.24 -12.81 -13.56
C THR A 135 3.29 -12.47 -14.71
N ASP A 136 3.47 -11.31 -15.33
CA ASP A 136 2.60 -10.75 -16.39
C ASP A 136 1.11 -10.78 -15.97
N THR A 137 0.84 -10.32 -14.74
CA THR A 137 -0.51 -10.33 -14.16
C THR A 137 -0.96 -8.96 -13.75
N ALA A 138 -2.19 -8.60 -14.10
CA ALA A 138 -2.90 -7.42 -13.61
C ALA A 138 -4.06 -7.85 -12.71
N VAL A 139 -4.17 -7.26 -11.51
CA VAL A 139 -5.18 -7.62 -10.52
C VAL A 139 -5.81 -6.37 -9.92
N TRP A 140 -7.14 -6.32 -9.91
CA TRP A 140 -7.89 -5.40 -9.07
C TRP A 140 -7.83 -5.88 -7.64
N GLU A 141 -7.03 -5.19 -6.82
CA GLU A 141 -6.84 -5.60 -5.44
C GLU A 141 -8.03 -5.21 -4.57
N GLY A 142 -8.35 -6.07 -3.61
CA GLY A 142 -9.35 -5.76 -2.59
C GLY A 142 -8.86 -4.77 -1.56
N SER A 143 -7.52 -4.69 -1.37
CA SER A 143 -6.85 -3.78 -0.44
C SER A 143 -5.36 -3.67 -0.77
N CYS A 144 -4.84 -2.44 -0.83
CA CYS A 144 -3.45 -2.13 -1.17
C CYS A 144 -2.79 -1.20 -0.16
N ALA A 145 -2.03 -1.77 0.76
CA ALA A 145 -1.33 -1.00 1.79
C ALA A 145 -0.30 -0.02 1.21
N SER A 146 0.48 -0.44 0.20
CA SER A 146 1.47 0.42 -0.45
C SER A 146 0.81 1.51 -1.30
N GLY A 147 -0.34 1.23 -1.91
CA GLY A 147 -1.13 2.21 -2.63
C GLY A 147 -1.70 3.30 -1.70
N THR A 148 -2.27 2.90 -0.55
CA THR A 148 -2.72 3.85 0.47
C THR A 148 -1.57 4.67 1.03
N ALA A 149 -0.41 4.05 1.28
CA ALA A 149 0.80 4.72 1.71
C ALA A 149 1.32 5.73 0.66
N ALA A 150 1.22 5.38 -0.64
CA ALA A 150 1.57 6.30 -1.73
C ALA A 150 0.68 7.54 -1.74
N VAL A 151 -0.63 7.38 -1.53
CA VAL A 151 -1.56 8.52 -1.43
C VAL A 151 -1.19 9.40 -0.23
N ALA A 152 -0.90 8.82 0.94
CA ALA A 152 -0.49 9.59 2.11
C ALA A 152 0.82 10.36 1.87
N ALA A 153 1.82 9.71 1.26
CA ALA A 153 3.11 10.33 0.94
C ALA A 153 2.94 11.50 -0.04
N TYR A 154 2.16 11.31 -1.10
CA TYR A 154 1.86 12.37 -2.07
C TYR A 154 1.14 13.56 -1.43
N LEU A 155 0.13 13.30 -0.60
CA LEU A 155 -0.59 14.38 0.08
C LEU A 155 0.29 15.12 1.09
N ALA A 156 1.18 14.43 1.81
CA ALA A 156 2.14 15.06 2.71
C ALA A 156 3.13 15.96 1.96
N GLU A 157 3.59 15.55 0.76
CA GLU A 157 4.40 16.41 -0.11
C GLU A 157 3.60 17.62 -0.60
N LEU A 158 2.36 17.43 -1.03
CA LEU A 158 1.49 18.51 -1.53
C LEU A 158 1.20 19.55 -0.45
N ASP A 159 0.95 19.10 0.79
CA ASP A 159 0.66 19.96 1.94
C ASP A 159 1.96 20.50 2.59
N GLY A 160 3.12 19.92 2.25
CA GLY A 160 4.45 20.34 2.70
C GLY A 160 4.82 19.92 4.13
N GLU A 161 3.99 19.11 4.81
CA GLU A 161 4.19 18.78 6.21
C GLU A 161 3.72 17.36 6.57
N TYR A 162 2.45 17.18 6.86
CA TYR A 162 1.87 15.94 7.36
C TYR A 162 0.57 15.63 6.65
N ALA A 163 0.39 14.37 6.29
CA ALA A 163 -0.90 13.87 5.83
C ALA A 163 -1.26 12.55 6.51
N SER A 164 -2.54 12.40 6.81
CA SER A 164 -3.13 11.15 7.28
C SER A 164 -4.38 10.87 6.47
N VAL A 165 -4.48 9.66 5.96
CA VAL A 165 -5.62 9.20 5.17
C VAL A 165 -6.21 7.94 5.77
N ARG A 166 -7.52 7.82 5.63
CA ARG A 166 -8.28 6.59 5.89
C ARG A 166 -9.13 6.31 4.67
N LEU A 167 -8.71 5.36 3.86
CA LEU A 167 -9.32 5.09 2.56
C LEU A 167 -10.18 3.83 2.62
N THR A 168 -11.40 3.93 2.11
CA THR A 168 -12.25 2.77 1.87
C THR A 168 -11.83 2.14 0.56
N GLU A 169 -11.49 0.87 0.61
CA GLU A 169 -11.10 0.04 -0.52
C GLU A 169 -12.11 -1.09 -0.74
N PRO A 170 -12.09 -1.83 -1.85
CA PRO A 170 -13.14 -2.81 -2.17
C PRO A 170 -13.41 -3.86 -1.09
N ARG A 171 -12.41 -4.22 -0.26
CA ARG A 171 -12.53 -5.24 0.80
C ARG A 171 -12.22 -4.72 2.21
N GLY A 172 -12.27 -3.43 2.43
CA GLY A 172 -12.05 -2.90 3.76
C GLY A 172 -11.54 -1.47 3.76
N THR A 173 -10.96 -1.09 4.88
CA THR A 173 -10.41 0.26 5.08
C THR A 173 -8.96 0.15 5.49
N VAL A 174 -8.10 0.92 4.86
CA VAL A 174 -6.68 1.04 5.21
C VAL A 174 -6.41 2.49 5.60
N SER A 175 -5.64 2.69 6.64
CA SER A 175 -5.14 4.01 7.02
C SER A 175 -3.64 4.10 6.77
N ALA A 176 -3.17 5.28 6.39
CA ALA A 176 -1.74 5.57 6.28
C ALA A 176 -1.47 7.01 6.72
N ALA A 177 -0.27 7.24 7.23
CA ALA A 177 0.20 8.57 7.60
C ALA A 177 1.63 8.79 7.12
N ALA A 178 1.91 10.00 6.68
CA ALA A 178 3.23 10.41 6.21
C ALA A 178 3.61 11.76 6.82
N THR A 179 4.88 11.96 7.12
CA THR A 179 5.46 13.26 7.41
C THR A 179 6.42 13.67 6.31
N TYR A 180 6.38 14.95 5.94
CA TYR A 180 7.23 15.51 4.90
C TYR A 180 7.99 16.72 5.45
N SER A 181 9.27 16.77 5.22
CA SER A 181 10.11 17.93 5.55
C SER A 181 11.41 17.89 4.78
N SER A 182 12.00 19.06 4.53
CA SER A 182 13.26 19.18 3.78
C SER A 182 13.21 18.45 2.45
N SER A 183 12.10 18.63 1.71
CA SER A 183 11.86 18.03 0.38
C SER A 183 11.88 16.50 0.33
N GLN A 184 11.54 15.84 1.43
CA GLN A 184 11.49 14.36 1.51
C GLN A 184 10.42 13.88 2.49
N VAL A 185 9.86 12.71 2.23
CA VAL A 185 9.08 11.96 3.21
C VAL A 185 10.03 11.45 4.31
N ARG A 186 9.70 11.73 5.57
CA ARG A 186 10.53 11.39 6.74
C ARG A 186 10.01 10.18 7.50
N SER A 187 8.71 9.98 7.49
CA SER A 187 8.08 8.78 8.03
C SER A 187 6.90 8.39 7.17
N LEU A 188 6.63 7.11 7.12
CA LEU A 188 5.50 6.55 6.40
C LEU A 188 5.02 5.32 7.15
N THR A 189 3.76 5.31 7.55
CA THR A 189 3.15 4.20 8.25
C THR A 189 1.83 3.80 7.62
N MET A 190 1.47 2.53 7.73
CA MET A 190 0.12 2.07 7.45
C MET A 190 -0.46 1.40 8.69
N SER A 191 -1.75 1.57 8.92
CA SER A 191 -2.45 0.90 10.00
C SER A 191 -3.71 0.20 9.51
N ASN A 192 -3.97 -0.96 10.08
CA ASN A 192 -5.13 -1.78 9.73
C ASN A 192 -5.44 -2.78 10.86
N ARG A 193 -6.53 -3.52 10.69
CA ARG A 193 -6.88 -4.71 11.47
C ARG A 193 -6.58 -5.98 10.69
N ALA A 194 -5.96 -6.95 11.37
CA ALA A 194 -5.82 -8.30 10.87
C ALA A 194 -6.65 -9.25 11.74
N VAL A 195 -7.47 -10.07 11.10
CA VAL A 195 -8.35 -11.03 11.78
C VAL A 195 -7.99 -12.44 11.36
N ILE A 196 -7.66 -13.30 12.34
CA ILE A 196 -7.42 -14.72 12.14
C ILE A 196 -8.78 -15.41 12.06
N GLN A 197 -9.17 -15.86 10.87
CA GLN A 197 -10.47 -16.49 10.63
C GLN A 197 -10.47 -17.99 10.90
N GLY A 198 -9.29 -18.63 10.93
CA GLY A 198 -9.14 -20.06 11.19
C GLY A 198 -7.76 -20.58 10.84
N GLU A 199 -7.50 -21.81 11.23
CA GLU A 199 -6.30 -22.56 10.87
C GLU A 199 -6.71 -23.81 10.07
N PHE A 200 -5.94 -24.13 9.04
CA PHE A 200 -6.12 -25.36 8.26
C PHE A 200 -4.78 -25.90 7.82
N THR A 201 -4.73 -27.20 7.56
CA THR A 201 -3.54 -27.86 6.99
C THR A 201 -3.74 -28.09 5.51
N ALA A 202 -2.80 -27.63 4.70
CA ALA A 202 -2.76 -27.90 3.26
C ALA A 202 -1.60 -28.85 2.95
N LEU A 203 -1.86 -29.86 2.10
CA LEU A 203 -0.82 -30.68 1.51
C LEU A 203 -0.36 -30.01 0.20
N ILE A 204 0.93 -29.76 0.09
CA ILE A 204 1.55 -29.21 -1.11
C ILE A 204 2.26 -30.38 -1.79
N PHE A 205 1.85 -30.72 -3.02
CA PHE A 205 2.41 -31.78 -3.83
C PHE A 205 3.35 -31.20 -4.87
#